data_171e8742efdd20ea6f7ae74a071e1e73
#
_entry.id   171e8742efdd20ea6f7ae74a071e1e73
#
_cell.length_a   1.000
_cell.length_b   1.000
_cell.length_c   1.000
_cell.angle_alpha   90.00
_cell.angle_beta   90.00
_cell.angle_gamma   90.00
#
_symmetry.space_group_name_H-M   'P 1'
#
loop_
_entity.id
_entity.type
_entity.pdbx_description
1 polymer ?
#
loop_
_entity_poly.entity_id
_entity_poly.type
_entity_poly.pdbx_seq_one_letter_code
_entity_poly.pdbx_strand_id
1 'polypeptide(L)'
;MCAAWRRRAATRGVVVSAKDLSGGFDWPKMAHEAGLTTIATHVGPEDVIPFMQSDAGKRFVDSCVRYGISVEHELHAMDYLLPRSLFDREPELFRMNEAGVRERKANCCVTNPRALDIIAQRAVEVARICRPTTGRYYFWPSDSSLVCKCPNCREFSASDQALLVENAIVEALRREVEPFATLSHLAYTVTLGVPKVVRPDAGLFLEFAPFRRWGGTNKRIPLVEGGEWLARLDALLEVFPRESAQVLEYWLDESLFSGWKKPLVKIPWDAAQTRADMEAYSKRGIRHLTTFAVSVNGDYVKEFGEDSLECVKEYGRL
;
A
#
# COMPACT_ATOMS: atom_id res chain seq x y z
N MET A 1 -31.74 14.01 4.84
CA MET A 1 -30.71 14.40 5.81
C MET A 1 -29.39 14.29 5.11
N CYS A 2 -28.76 15.42 4.76
CA CYS A 2 -27.47 15.46 4.08
C CYS A 2 -26.41 14.87 4.98
N ALA A 3 -25.81 13.74 4.56
CA ALA A 3 -24.60 13.25 5.14
C ALA A 3 -23.51 14.30 4.84
N ALA A 4 -23.15 15.07 5.87
CA ALA A 4 -21.98 15.94 5.81
C ALA A 4 -20.78 15.01 5.56
N TRP A 5 -20.26 15.03 4.35
CA TRP A 5 -18.97 14.45 4.02
C TRP A 5 -17.95 15.15 4.92
N ARG A 6 -17.61 14.51 6.04
CA ARG A 6 -16.50 14.97 6.86
C ARG A 6 -15.31 15.01 5.91
N ARG A 7 -14.76 16.22 5.67
CA ARG A 7 -13.46 16.35 5.02
C ARG A 7 -12.53 15.46 5.82
N ARG A 8 -12.12 14.32 5.23
CA ARG A 8 -11.18 13.42 5.88
C ARG A 8 -9.93 14.25 6.19
N ALA A 9 -9.46 14.17 7.44
CA ALA A 9 -8.23 14.83 7.83
C ALA A 9 -7.07 14.35 6.94
N ALA A 10 -6.09 15.21 6.71
CA ALA A 10 -4.89 14.81 5.98
C ALA A 10 -4.21 13.63 6.68
N THR A 11 -3.70 12.68 5.92
CA THR A 11 -2.91 11.56 6.45
C THR A 11 -1.44 11.92 6.41
N ARG A 12 -0.77 11.72 7.53
CA ARG A 12 0.67 11.66 7.66
C ARG A 12 1.00 10.35 8.35
N GLY A 13 1.41 9.35 7.58
CA GLY A 13 1.49 7.99 8.10
C GLY A 13 2.79 7.27 7.80
N VAL A 14 2.98 6.15 8.48
CA VAL A 14 4.06 5.20 8.24
C VAL A 14 3.51 3.81 7.95
N VAL A 15 4.24 3.07 7.12
CA VAL A 15 3.98 1.66 6.79
C VAL A 15 5.10 0.82 7.40
N VAL A 16 4.74 -0.10 8.28
CA VAL A 16 5.70 -0.91 9.06
C VAL A 16 5.33 -2.39 8.97
N SER A 17 6.30 -3.27 9.14
CA SER A 17 6.03 -4.70 9.16
C SER A 17 5.38 -5.13 10.49
N ALA A 18 4.64 -6.23 10.48
CA ALA A 18 4.11 -6.83 11.71
C ALA A 18 5.23 -7.18 12.72
N LYS A 19 6.44 -7.46 12.24
CA LYS A 19 7.64 -7.71 13.08
C LYS A 19 8.07 -6.45 13.82
N ASP A 20 8.03 -5.29 13.18
CA ASP A 20 8.39 -4.01 13.80
C ASP A 20 7.45 -3.65 14.96
N LEU A 21 6.20 -4.10 14.87
CA LEU A 21 5.17 -3.90 15.90
C LEU A 21 5.24 -4.93 17.05
N SER A 22 5.92 -6.06 16.82
CA SER A 22 6.03 -7.16 17.80
C SER A 22 7.25 -7.04 18.71
N GLY A 23 8.24 -6.23 18.34
CA GLY A 23 9.58 -6.20 18.93
C GLY A 23 9.77 -5.30 20.17
N GLY A 24 8.69 -4.88 20.84
CA GLY A 24 8.78 -4.03 22.04
C GLY A 24 9.00 -2.54 21.78
N PHE A 25 9.15 -2.11 20.55
CA PHE A 25 9.17 -0.69 20.15
C PHE A 25 7.74 -0.15 20.09
N ASP A 26 7.46 0.93 20.82
CA ASP A 26 6.10 1.51 20.91
C ASP A 26 5.84 2.47 19.75
N TRP A 27 5.57 1.91 18.57
CA TRP A 27 5.23 2.69 17.38
C TRP A 27 4.04 3.64 17.58
N PRO A 28 2.92 3.26 18.23
CA PRO A 28 1.81 4.19 18.47
C PRO A 28 2.23 5.43 19.28
N LYS A 29 3.04 5.25 20.32
CA LYS A 29 3.58 6.36 21.10
C LYS A 29 4.52 7.23 20.26
N MET A 30 5.46 6.62 19.53
CA MET A 30 6.38 7.35 18.64
C MET A 30 5.63 8.13 17.58
N ALA A 31 4.62 7.53 16.95
CA ALA A 31 3.79 8.19 15.94
C ALA A 31 3.07 9.41 16.52
N HIS A 32 2.49 9.28 17.70
CA HIS A 32 1.85 10.40 18.41
C HIS A 32 2.83 11.55 18.71
N GLU A 33 3.99 11.21 19.29
CA GLU A 33 5.03 12.18 19.62
C GLU A 33 5.62 12.88 18.38
N ALA A 34 5.67 12.17 17.25
CA ALA A 34 6.09 12.73 15.97
C ALA A 34 5.00 13.54 15.25
N GLY A 35 3.74 13.51 15.72
CA GLY A 35 2.62 14.17 15.03
C GLY A 35 2.09 13.40 13.83
N LEU A 36 2.37 12.10 13.73
CA LEU A 36 1.79 11.22 12.72
C LEU A 36 0.32 10.91 13.05
N THR A 37 -0.45 10.56 12.03
CA THR A 37 -1.89 10.30 12.14
C THR A 37 -2.25 8.84 11.93
N THR A 38 -1.38 8.06 11.27
CA THR A 38 -1.72 6.72 10.78
C THR A 38 -0.51 5.79 10.84
N ILE A 39 -0.75 4.56 11.23
CA ILE A 39 0.19 3.45 11.08
C ILE A 39 -0.49 2.37 10.22
N ALA A 40 0.15 1.98 9.12
CA ALA A 40 -0.27 0.86 8.31
C ALA A 40 0.63 -0.36 8.56
N THR A 41 0.01 -1.55 8.63
CA THR A 41 0.75 -2.81 8.74
C THR A 41 1.06 -3.37 7.35
N HIS A 42 2.16 -4.08 7.22
CA HIS A 42 2.69 -4.69 6.00
C HIS A 42 3.40 -6.01 6.42
N VAL A 43 3.61 -7.07 5.64
CA VAL A 43 3.76 -7.22 4.19
C VAL A 43 2.50 -7.81 3.52
N GLY A 44 2.02 -8.99 3.96
CA GLY A 44 0.91 -9.74 3.40
C GLY A 44 -0.05 -10.24 4.48
N PRO A 45 -1.22 -10.73 4.08
CA PRO A 45 -2.21 -11.27 5.01
C PRO A 45 -1.67 -12.42 5.88
N GLU A 46 -0.75 -13.22 5.34
CA GLU A 46 -0.10 -14.34 6.04
C GLU A 46 0.71 -13.92 7.26
N ASP A 47 1.25 -12.70 7.26
CA ASP A 47 1.98 -12.12 8.40
C ASP A 47 1.06 -11.28 9.30
N VAL A 48 0.17 -10.49 8.69
CA VAL A 48 -0.63 -9.50 9.41
C VAL A 48 -1.82 -10.12 10.13
N ILE A 49 -2.49 -11.14 9.55
CA ILE A 49 -3.62 -11.81 10.20
C ILE A 49 -3.22 -12.44 11.54
N PRO A 50 -2.15 -13.29 11.61
CA PRO A 50 -1.72 -13.84 12.90
C PRO A 50 -1.35 -12.76 13.91
N PHE A 51 -0.68 -11.69 13.47
CA PHE A 51 -0.36 -10.55 14.34
C PHE A 51 -1.63 -9.89 14.89
N MET A 52 -2.60 -9.53 14.06
CA MET A 52 -3.84 -8.88 14.51
C MET A 52 -4.67 -9.74 15.45
N GLN A 53 -4.63 -11.07 15.30
CA GLN A 53 -5.30 -12.02 16.19
C GLN A 53 -4.56 -12.27 17.50
N SER A 54 -3.29 -11.90 17.60
CA SER A 54 -2.45 -12.08 18.78
C SER A 54 -2.73 -11.03 19.88
N ASP A 55 -2.24 -11.29 21.08
CA ASP A 55 -2.27 -10.29 22.17
C ASP A 55 -1.38 -9.07 21.87
N ALA A 56 -0.33 -9.23 21.07
CA ALA A 56 0.48 -8.11 20.62
C ALA A 56 -0.31 -7.19 19.68
N GLY A 57 -1.05 -7.76 18.73
CA GLY A 57 -1.93 -7.01 17.84
C GLY A 57 -3.04 -6.26 18.58
N LYS A 58 -3.67 -6.90 19.58
CA LYS A 58 -4.68 -6.24 20.43
C LYS A 58 -4.07 -5.04 21.17
N ARG A 59 -2.93 -5.23 21.82
CA ARG A 59 -2.21 -4.12 22.50
C ARG A 59 -1.82 -3.01 21.55
N PHE A 60 -1.41 -3.33 20.33
CA PHE A 60 -1.12 -2.35 19.29
C PHE A 60 -2.36 -1.51 18.96
N VAL A 61 -3.50 -2.14 18.70
CA VAL A 61 -4.77 -1.43 18.39
C VAL A 61 -5.20 -0.57 19.58
N ASP A 62 -5.16 -1.10 20.81
CA ASP A 62 -5.51 -0.35 22.03
C ASP A 62 -4.58 0.86 22.22
N SER A 63 -3.31 0.71 21.92
CA SER A 63 -2.32 1.80 21.98
C SER A 63 -2.60 2.85 20.90
N CYS A 64 -2.92 2.44 19.66
CA CYS A 64 -3.33 3.35 18.60
C CYS A 64 -4.57 4.16 19.00
N VAL A 65 -5.58 3.52 19.55
CA VAL A 65 -6.79 4.21 20.07
C VAL A 65 -6.43 5.22 21.15
N ARG A 66 -5.58 4.85 22.10
CA ARG A 66 -5.11 5.73 23.20
C ARG A 66 -4.43 6.98 22.69
N TYR A 67 -3.61 6.85 21.66
CA TYR A 67 -2.83 7.95 21.07
C TYR A 67 -3.54 8.64 19.91
N GLY A 68 -4.75 8.24 19.53
CA GLY A 68 -5.51 8.83 18.43
C GLY A 68 -4.91 8.54 17.05
N ILE A 69 -4.19 7.42 16.90
CA ILE A 69 -3.58 6.98 15.66
C ILE A 69 -4.54 6.06 14.90
N SER A 70 -4.75 6.33 13.63
CA SER A 70 -5.50 5.45 12.74
C SER A 70 -4.70 4.21 12.37
N VAL A 71 -5.39 3.08 12.17
CA VAL A 71 -4.78 1.83 11.74
C VAL A 71 -5.26 1.51 10.32
N GLU A 72 -4.32 1.20 9.44
CA GLU A 72 -4.54 0.70 8.08
C GLU A 72 -3.72 -0.57 7.83
N HIS A 73 -3.99 -1.27 6.71
CA HIS A 73 -3.32 -2.52 6.38
C HIS A 73 -2.99 -2.51 4.89
N GLU A 74 -1.74 -2.22 4.53
CA GLU A 74 -1.25 -2.13 3.16
C GLU A 74 -0.58 -3.47 2.76
N LEU A 75 -1.32 -4.33 2.03
CA LEU A 75 -1.01 -5.74 1.92
C LEU A 75 -0.81 -6.18 0.46
N HIS A 76 0.34 -6.79 0.14
CA HIS A 76 0.47 -7.63 -1.07
C HIS A 76 -0.38 -8.90 -0.90
N ALA A 77 -1.65 -8.80 -1.24
CA ALA A 77 -2.66 -9.78 -0.85
C ALA A 77 -2.95 -10.85 -1.91
N MET A 78 -2.59 -10.62 -3.18
CA MET A 78 -3.08 -11.45 -4.30
C MET A 78 -2.75 -12.93 -4.13
N ASP A 79 -1.56 -13.28 -3.65
CA ASP A 79 -1.15 -14.68 -3.50
C ASP A 79 -1.90 -15.38 -2.37
N TYR A 80 -2.39 -14.62 -1.40
CA TYR A 80 -3.26 -15.10 -0.33
C TYR A 80 -4.73 -15.18 -0.79
N LEU A 81 -5.21 -14.15 -1.50
CA LEU A 81 -6.61 -14.07 -1.95
C LEU A 81 -6.95 -15.11 -3.02
N LEU A 82 -6.01 -15.48 -3.89
CA LEU A 82 -6.15 -16.64 -4.78
C LEU A 82 -5.21 -17.74 -4.31
N PRO A 83 -5.68 -18.73 -3.53
CA PRO A 83 -4.82 -19.77 -2.96
C PRO A 83 -4.07 -20.55 -4.02
N ARG A 84 -2.74 -20.58 -3.93
CA ARG A 84 -1.87 -21.25 -4.93
C ARG A 84 -2.09 -22.76 -5.03
N SER A 85 -2.69 -23.39 -4.01
CA SER A 85 -3.08 -24.79 -4.02
C SER A 85 -4.19 -25.12 -5.03
N LEU A 86 -4.94 -24.12 -5.50
CA LEU A 86 -5.95 -24.32 -6.55
C LEU A 86 -5.34 -24.61 -7.91
N PHE A 87 -4.08 -24.27 -8.14
CA PHE A 87 -3.43 -24.35 -9.45
C PHE A 87 -3.47 -25.76 -10.06
N ASP A 88 -3.28 -26.80 -9.26
CA ASP A 88 -3.21 -28.19 -9.75
C ASP A 88 -4.55 -28.71 -10.27
N ARG A 89 -5.66 -28.10 -9.85
CA ARG A 89 -7.02 -28.48 -10.24
C ARG A 89 -7.68 -27.50 -11.19
N GLU A 90 -7.35 -26.21 -11.07
CA GLU A 90 -7.99 -25.12 -11.80
C GLU A 90 -6.92 -24.11 -12.31
N PRO A 91 -5.98 -24.54 -13.17
CA PRO A 91 -4.90 -23.68 -13.66
C PRO A 91 -5.39 -22.46 -14.43
N GLU A 92 -6.60 -22.48 -14.98
CA GLU A 92 -7.21 -21.38 -15.71
C GLU A 92 -7.53 -20.15 -14.84
N LEU A 93 -7.58 -20.30 -13.52
CA LEU A 93 -7.71 -19.19 -12.57
C LEU A 93 -6.48 -18.30 -12.54
N PHE A 94 -5.33 -18.85 -12.94
CA PHE A 94 -4.02 -18.21 -12.81
C PHE A 94 -3.59 -17.55 -14.10
N ARG A 95 -2.67 -16.58 -13.97
CA ARG A 95 -2.15 -15.88 -15.14
C ARG A 95 -1.47 -16.81 -16.14
N MET A 96 -1.50 -16.43 -17.40
CA MET A 96 -0.74 -17.06 -18.48
C MET A 96 0.46 -16.17 -18.83
N ASN A 97 1.60 -16.76 -19.07
CA ASN A 97 2.80 -16.05 -19.51
C ASN A 97 2.82 -15.81 -21.03
N GLU A 98 3.87 -15.16 -21.54
CA GLU A 98 4.06 -14.86 -22.98
C GLU A 98 4.18 -16.15 -23.83
N ALA A 99 4.64 -17.26 -23.25
CA ALA A 99 4.75 -18.55 -23.94
C ALA A 99 3.43 -19.35 -23.95
N GLY A 100 2.32 -18.78 -23.46
CA GLY A 100 1.02 -19.46 -23.40
C GLY A 100 0.88 -20.48 -22.26
N VAL A 101 1.78 -20.48 -21.29
CA VAL A 101 1.76 -21.41 -20.15
C VAL A 101 1.11 -20.73 -18.93
N ARG A 102 0.17 -21.44 -18.28
CA ARG A 102 -0.37 -21.02 -16.99
C ARG A 102 0.67 -21.20 -15.90
N GLU A 103 0.79 -20.21 -15.01
CA GLU A 103 1.79 -20.22 -13.95
C GLU A 103 1.14 -20.01 -12.59
N ARG A 104 1.55 -20.84 -11.62
CA ARG A 104 1.07 -20.79 -10.24
C ARG A 104 1.42 -19.47 -9.53
N LYS A 105 2.53 -18.85 -9.90
CA LYS A 105 3.06 -17.66 -9.22
C LYS A 105 2.41 -16.38 -9.73
N ALA A 106 2.27 -15.42 -8.82
CA ALA A 106 1.88 -14.04 -9.05
C ALA A 106 0.52 -13.85 -9.78
N ASN A 107 -0.30 -13.02 -9.19
CA ASN A 107 -1.55 -12.54 -9.77
C ASN A 107 -2.52 -13.64 -10.27
N CYS A 108 -3.48 -13.30 -11.13
CA CYS A 108 -4.56 -14.19 -11.58
C CYS A 108 -4.85 -13.99 -13.08
N CYS A 109 -5.77 -14.78 -13.62
CA CYS A 109 -6.43 -14.51 -14.89
C CYS A 109 -7.62 -13.56 -14.63
N VAL A 110 -7.45 -12.28 -14.93
CA VAL A 110 -8.43 -11.21 -14.58
C VAL A 110 -9.73 -11.26 -15.38
N THR A 111 -9.80 -12.06 -16.44
CA THR A 111 -11.03 -12.30 -17.22
C THR A 111 -11.70 -13.63 -16.85
N ASN A 112 -11.20 -14.34 -15.85
CA ASN A 112 -11.87 -15.54 -15.33
C ASN A 112 -12.79 -15.12 -14.16
N PRO A 113 -14.13 -15.20 -14.32
CA PRO A 113 -15.07 -14.72 -13.29
C PRO A 113 -14.93 -15.49 -11.98
N ARG A 114 -14.65 -16.79 -12.04
CA ARG A 114 -14.45 -17.61 -10.83
C ARG A 114 -13.20 -17.16 -10.04
N ALA A 115 -12.13 -16.75 -10.73
CA ALA A 115 -10.95 -16.19 -10.05
C ALA A 115 -11.31 -14.89 -9.31
N LEU A 116 -12.06 -14.00 -9.95
CA LEU A 116 -12.52 -12.75 -9.34
C LEU A 116 -13.44 -13.00 -8.14
N ASP A 117 -14.38 -13.94 -8.25
CA ASP A 117 -15.28 -14.31 -7.15
C ASP A 117 -14.51 -14.84 -5.93
N ILE A 118 -13.55 -15.75 -6.13
CA ILE A 118 -12.70 -16.28 -5.05
C ILE A 118 -11.92 -15.15 -4.38
N ILE A 119 -11.28 -14.28 -5.17
CA ILE A 119 -10.49 -13.15 -4.68
C ILE A 119 -11.37 -12.20 -3.87
N ALA A 120 -12.53 -11.82 -4.38
CA ALA A 120 -13.44 -10.89 -3.71
C ALA A 120 -13.98 -11.46 -2.40
N GLN A 121 -14.39 -12.73 -2.36
CA GLN A 121 -14.85 -13.38 -1.14
C GLN A 121 -13.74 -13.46 -0.08
N ARG A 122 -12.53 -13.83 -0.46
CA ARG A 122 -11.40 -13.89 0.45
C ARG A 122 -10.93 -12.52 0.92
N ALA A 123 -11.07 -11.48 0.08
CA ALA A 123 -10.83 -10.11 0.50
C ALA A 123 -11.80 -9.68 1.61
N VAL A 124 -13.07 -10.08 1.54
CA VAL A 124 -14.05 -9.87 2.61
C VAL A 124 -13.64 -10.58 3.91
N GLU A 125 -13.14 -11.83 3.82
CA GLU A 125 -12.66 -12.57 4.99
C GLU A 125 -11.47 -11.85 5.65
N VAL A 126 -10.49 -11.41 4.87
CA VAL A 126 -9.34 -10.64 5.36
C VAL A 126 -9.79 -9.31 5.97
N ALA A 127 -10.69 -8.59 5.29
CA ALA A 127 -11.20 -7.30 5.74
C ALA A 127 -11.94 -7.36 7.09
N ARG A 128 -12.57 -8.50 7.41
CA ARG A 128 -13.22 -8.70 8.72
C ARG A 128 -12.21 -8.85 9.86
N ILE A 129 -11.01 -9.34 9.59
CA ILE A 129 -9.92 -9.51 10.58
C ILE A 129 -9.03 -8.26 10.61
N CYS A 130 -8.58 -7.81 9.44
CA CYS A 130 -7.74 -6.64 9.26
C CYS A 130 -8.61 -5.44 8.86
N ARG A 131 -9.50 -5.03 9.77
CA ARG A 131 -10.41 -3.91 9.52
C ARG A 131 -9.71 -2.58 9.77
N PRO A 132 -9.52 -1.73 8.75
CA PRO A 132 -8.92 -0.42 8.95
C PRO A 132 -9.88 0.52 9.72
N THR A 133 -9.33 1.40 10.54
CA THR A 133 -10.14 2.40 11.26
C THR A 133 -10.62 3.56 10.35
N THR A 134 -10.06 3.65 9.15
CA THR A 134 -10.33 4.71 8.17
C THR A 134 -11.38 4.32 7.12
N GLY A 135 -11.69 3.02 6.99
CA GLY A 135 -12.47 2.47 5.88
C GLY A 135 -11.73 2.50 4.54
N ARG A 136 -10.40 2.70 4.57
CA ARG A 136 -9.51 2.62 3.40
C ARG A 136 -8.82 1.26 3.42
N TYR A 137 -9.05 0.46 2.40
CA TYR A 137 -8.49 -0.88 2.23
C TYR A 137 -7.38 -0.87 1.18
N TYR A 138 -6.41 -1.78 1.34
CA TYR A 138 -5.26 -1.91 0.46
C TYR A 138 -4.99 -3.39 0.23
N PHE A 139 -5.47 -3.91 -0.90
CA PHE A 139 -5.24 -5.28 -1.33
C PHE A 139 -4.45 -5.27 -2.63
N TRP A 140 -3.17 -5.11 -2.51
CA TRP A 140 -2.27 -4.95 -3.65
C TRP A 140 -2.09 -6.24 -4.45
N PRO A 141 -1.78 -6.12 -5.76
CA PRO A 141 -1.28 -7.23 -6.55
C PRO A 141 -0.05 -7.87 -5.90
N SER A 142 0.33 -9.07 -6.40
CA SER A 142 1.61 -9.68 -6.01
C SER A 142 2.76 -8.71 -6.32
N ASP A 143 3.77 -8.66 -5.46
CA ASP A 143 4.97 -7.82 -5.68
C ASP A 143 5.78 -8.36 -6.85
N SER A 144 5.25 -8.14 -8.04
CA SER A 144 5.84 -8.56 -9.31
C SER A 144 5.33 -7.71 -10.46
N SER A 145 6.09 -7.69 -11.56
CA SER A 145 5.66 -7.04 -12.80
C SER A 145 4.85 -7.98 -13.72
N LEU A 146 4.37 -9.12 -13.22
CA LEU A 146 3.78 -10.17 -14.03
C LEU A 146 2.26 -10.01 -14.12
N VAL A 147 1.75 -9.88 -15.35
CA VAL A 147 0.33 -9.80 -15.68
C VAL A 147 -0.10 -10.99 -16.54
N CYS A 148 -1.41 -11.22 -16.69
CA CYS A 148 -1.92 -12.30 -17.52
C CYS A 148 -1.83 -11.95 -19.01
N LYS A 149 -1.33 -12.89 -19.83
CA LYS A 149 -1.14 -12.78 -21.28
C LYS A 149 -2.02 -13.72 -22.09
N CYS A 150 -3.05 -14.33 -21.48
CA CYS A 150 -3.98 -15.17 -22.22
C CYS A 150 -4.75 -14.35 -23.28
N PRO A 151 -5.35 -15.00 -24.30
CA PRO A 151 -6.04 -14.30 -25.39
C PRO A 151 -7.06 -13.24 -24.93
N ASN A 152 -7.74 -13.48 -23.81
CA ASN A 152 -8.75 -12.58 -23.27
C ASN A 152 -8.15 -11.43 -22.43
N CYS A 153 -6.94 -11.58 -21.89
CA CYS A 153 -6.32 -10.59 -21.02
C CYS A 153 -5.27 -9.70 -21.70
N ARG A 154 -4.66 -10.16 -22.78
CA ARG A 154 -3.48 -9.52 -23.41
C ARG A 154 -3.71 -8.10 -23.92
N GLU A 155 -4.97 -7.76 -24.25
CA GLU A 155 -5.34 -6.43 -24.73
C GLU A 155 -5.51 -5.40 -23.58
N PHE A 156 -5.63 -5.88 -22.34
CA PHE A 156 -5.70 -5.03 -21.17
C PHE A 156 -4.30 -4.60 -20.71
N SER A 157 -4.11 -3.31 -20.45
CA SER A 157 -2.90 -2.81 -19.80
C SER A 157 -2.75 -3.41 -18.38
N ALA A 158 -1.59 -3.28 -17.76
CA ALA A 158 -1.40 -3.74 -16.38
C ALA A 158 -2.35 -3.05 -15.41
N SER A 159 -2.59 -1.73 -15.58
CA SER A 159 -3.55 -0.97 -14.78
C SER A 159 -5.00 -1.42 -15.03
N ASP A 160 -5.38 -1.73 -16.29
CA ASP A 160 -6.71 -2.29 -16.57
C ASP A 160 -6.90 -3.64 -15.88
N GLN A 161 -5.87 -4.49 -15.90
CA GLN A 161 -5.93 -5.80 -15.24
C GLN A 161 -6.05 -5.67 -13.70
N ALA A 162 -5.34 -4.72 -13.11
CA ALA A 162 -5.48 -4.42 -11.68
C ALA A 162 -6.91 -3.94 -11.35
N LEU A 163 -7.44 -2.99 -12.14
CA LEU A 163 -8.79 -2.46 -11.94
C LEU A 163 -9.90 -3.51 -12.06
N LEU A 164 -9.77 -4.51 -12.93
CA LEU A 164 -10.76 -5.59 -13.01
C LEU A 164 -10.87 -6.35 -11.69
N VAL A 165 -9.76 -6.57 -11.02
CA VAL A 165 -9.73 -7.23 -9.70
C VAL A 165 -10.21 -6.30 -8.60
N GLU A 166 -9.71 -5.07 -8.58
CA GLU A 166 -10.00 -4.06 -7.56
C GLU A 166 -11.48 -3.67 -7.55
N ASN A 167 -12.11 -3.54 -8.73
CA ASN A 167 -13.54 -3.29 -8.85
C ASN A 167 -14.37 -4.42 -8.22
N ALA A 168 -14.01 -5.69 -8.46
CA ALA A 168 -14.70 -6.83 -7.86
C ALA A 168 -14.51 -6.86 -6.33
N ILE A 169 -13.33 -6.52 -5.84
CA ILE A 169 -13.04 -6.47 -4.40
C ILE A 169 -13.84 -5.35 -3.72
N VAL A 170 -13.80 -4.11 -4.25
CA VAL A 170 -14.47 -2.96 -3.61
C VAL A 170 -15.98 -3.12 -3.58
N GLU A 171 -16.57 -3.72 -4.63
CA GLU A 171 -17.98 -4.06 -4.65
C GLU A 171 -18.36 -5.04 -3.53
N ALA A 172 -17.57 -6.11 -3.36
CA ALA A 172 -17.79 -7.10 -2.30
C ALA A 172 -17.59 -6.50 -0.90
N LEU A 173 -16.55 -5.67 -0.69
CA LEU A 173 -16.33 -4.98 0.58
C LEU A 173 -17.51 -4.07 0.95
N ARG A 174 -18.06 -3.33 0.00
CA ARG A 174 -19.20 -2.45 0.22
C ARG A 174 -20.49 -3.20 0.52
N ARG A 175 -20.67 -4.35 -0.11
CA ARG A 175 -21.85 -5.19 0.12
C ARG A 175 -21.79 -5.93 1.45
N GLU A 176 -20.60 -6.39 1.90
CA GLU A 176 -20.49 -7.40 2.95
C GLU A 176 -19.74 -6.96 4.20
N VAL A 177 -18.98 -5.87 4.14
CA VAL A 177 -18.18 -5.38 5.27
C VAL A 177 -18.65 -4.00 5.72
N GLU A 178 -18.58 -3.00 4.86
CA GLU A 178 -19.05 -1.65 5.17
C GLU A 178 -19.39 -0.85 3.89
N PRO A 179 -20.56 -0.18 3.86
CA PRO A 179 -21.06 0.47 2.63
C PRO A 179 -20.17 1.59 2.09
N PHE A 180 -19.28 2.15 2.92
CA PHE A 180 -18.41 3.25 2.54
C PHE A 180 -16.94 2.82 2.38
N ALA A 181 -16.69 1.51 2.26
CA ALA A 181 -15.36 0.99 1.98
C ALA A 181 -14.78 1.65 0.71
N THR A 182 -13.52 2.01 0.78
CA THR A 182 -12.72 2.44 -0.37
C THR A 182 -11.49 1.55 -0.49
N LEU A 183 -11.01 1.34 -1.72
CA LEU A 183 -9.88 0.45 -2.00
C LEU A 183 -8.82 1.18 -2.83
N SER A 184 -7.55 0.96 -2.53
CA SER A 184 -6.45 1.56 -3.29
C SER A 184 -6.27 0.90 -4.65
N HIS A 185 -6.01 1.72 -5.68
CA HIS A 185 -5.33 1.31 -6.90
C HIS A 185 -3.85 1.64 -6.74
N LEU A 186 -3.02 0.62 -6.54
CA LEU A 186 -1.58 0.80 -6.39
C LEU A 186 -0.93 1.09 -7.74
N ALA A 187 -0.60 2.34 -7.99
CA ALA A 187 0.21 2.76 -9.14
C ALA A 187 1.70 2.57 -8.84
N TYR A 188 2.20 1.37 -9.17
CA TYR A 188 3.54 0.88 -8.84
C TYR A 188 4.12 0.09 -10.01
N THR A 189 5.37 0.29 -10.34
CA THR A 189 6.09 -0.43 -11.41
C THR A 189 5.30 -0.50 -12.74
N VAL A 190 4.60 -1.58 -13.02
CA VAL A 190 3.86 -1.79 -14.29
C VAL A 190 2.49 -1.12 -14.31
N THR A 191 1.91 -0.79 -13.16
CA THR A 191 0.63 -0.10 -13.01
C THR A 191 0.76 1.43 -12.91
N LEU A 192 1.97 1.99 -13.11
CA LEU A 192 2.20 3.44 -13.20
C LEU A 192 1.59 4.08 -14.46
N GLY A 193 1.11 3.28 -15.40
CA GLY A 193 0.43 3.77 -16.59
C GLY A 193 -1.04 4.00 -16.35
N VAL A 194 -1.62 5.00 -17.01
CA VAL A 194 -3.06 5.27 -16.98
C VAL A 194 -3.83 4.07 -17.55
N PRO A 195 -4.93 3.61 -16.91
CA PRO A 195 -5.80 2.57 -17.46
C PRO A 195 -6.41 3.03 -18.78
N LYS A 196 -6.55 2.11 -19.74
CA LYS A 196 -6.96 2.45 -21.10
C LYS A 196 -8.43 2.15 -21.38
N VAL A 197 -8.95 1.06 -20.81
CA VAL A 197 -10.25 0.49 -21.15
C VAL A 197 -11.15 0.39 -19.92
N VAL A 198 -10.59 -0.07 -18.79
CA VAL A 198 -11.34 -0.29 -17.56
C VAL A 198 -11.44 1.01 -16.76
N ARG A 199 -12.65 1.34 -16.32
CA ARG A 199 -12.88 2.49 -15.45
C ARG A 199 -12.82 2.06 -13.98
N PRO A 200 -12.17 2.84 -13.11
CA PRO A 200 -12.21 2.58 -11.68
C PRO A 200 -13.63 2.76 -11.14
N ASP A 201 -14.08 1.89 -10.25
CA ASP A 201 -15.27 2.12 -9.44
C ASP A 201 -15.11 3.40 -8.61
N ALA A 202 -16.22 4.05 -8.28
CA ALA A 202 -16.22 5.28 -7.48
C ALA A 202 -15.66 5.08 -6.05
N GLY A 203 -15.46 3.84 -5.62
CA GLY A 203 -14.80 3.49 -4.37
C GLY A 203 -13.30 3.32 -4.47
N LEU A 204 -12.72 3.39 -5.65
CA LEU A 204 -11.28 3.30 -5.81
C LEU A 204 -10.61 4.66 -5.64
N PHE A 205 -9.46 4.68 -4.99
CA PHE A 205 -8.59 5.84 -4.90
C PHE A 205 -7.19 5.50 -5.39
N LEU A 206 -6.50 6.50 -5.92
CA LEU A 206 -5.11 6.36 -6.35
C LEU A 206 -4.20 6.20 -5.12
N GLU A 207 -3.33 5.21 -5.16
CA GLU A 207 -2.14 5.11 -4.31
C GLU A 207 -0.89 5.11 -5.20
N PHE A 208 -0.24 6.26 -5.27
CA PHE A 208 0.94 6.45 -6.11
C PHE A 208 2.21 6.10 -5.34
N ALA A 209 2.91 5.04 -5.77
CA ALA A 209 4.14 4.55 -5.15
C ALA A 209 5.33 4.63 -6.14
N PRO A 210 6.09 5.74 -6.16
CA PRO A 210 7.14 5.97 -7.15
C PRO A 210 8.46 5.27 -6.79
N PHE A 211 8.42 3.96 -6.53
CA PHE A 211 9.55 3.15 -6.08
C PHE A 211 10.82 3.32 -6.91
N ARG A 212 10.69 3.38 -8.25
CA ARG A 212 11.85 3.48 -9.15
C ARG A 212 12.61 4.80 -9.05
N ARG A 213 12.07 5.82 -8.35
CA ARG A 213 12.82 7.02 -7.95
C ARG A 213 14.01 6.69 -7.05
N TRP A 214 13.95 5.57 -6.36
CA TRP A 214 14.95 5.10 -5.39
C TRP A 214 15.94 4.13 -6.03
N GLY A 215 16.16 4.21 -7.34
CA GLY A 215 16.98 3.29 -8.11
C GLY A 215 18.25 2.87 -7.39
N GLY A 216 18.38 1.60 -7.05
CA GLY A 216 19.46 0.74 -6.56
C GLY A 216 20.78 1.29 -5.97
N THR A 217 20.92 2.59 -5.79
CA THR A 217 22.15 3.28 -5.38
C THR A 217 22.00 4.21 -4.18
N ASN A 218 20.93 4.10 -3.39
CA ASN A 218 20.60 5.01 -2.28
C ASN A 218 20.47 6.49 -2.67
N LYS A 219 20.37 6.79 -3.96
CA LYS A 219 20.14 8.15 -4.46
C LYS A 219 18.72 8.28 -4.97
N ARG A 220 17.93 9.03 -4.22
CA ARG A 220 16.58 9.42 -4.63
C ARG A 220 16.64 10.37 -5.83
N ILE A 221 15.85 10.10 -6.88
CA ILE A 221 15.63 11.03 -7.98
C ILE A 221 14.67 12.12 -7.49
N PRO A 222 15.04 13.41 -7.44
CA PRO A 222 14.17 14.49 -7.03
C PRO A 222 12.91 14.57 -7.90
N LEU A 223 11.78 15.00 -7.32
CA LEU A 223 10.63 15.42 -8.09
C LEU A 223 10.92 16.78 -8.72
N VAL A 224 10.77 16.86 -10.04
CA VAL A 224 10.98 18.06 -10.82
C VAL A 224 9.72 18.39 -11.62
N GLU A 225 9.24 19.61 -11.59
CA GLU A 225 8.10 20.05 -12.38
C GLU A 225 8.39 19.78 -13.89
N GLY A 226 7.40 19.17 -14.57
CA GLY A 226 7.58 18.69 -15.95
C GLY A 226 8.39 17.40 -16.09
N GLY A 227 8.94 16.87 -15.01
CA GLY A 227 9.66 15.60 -14.99
C GLY A 227 8.74 14.38 -15.03
N GLU A 228 9.29 13.23 -15.37
CA GLU A 228 8.55 11.99 -15.63
C GLU A 228 7.60 11.59 -14.49
N TRP A 229 8.06 11.66 -13.24
CA TRP A 229 7.27 11.19 -12.09
C TRP A 229 6.03 12.02 -11.82
N LEU A 230 6.17 13.36 -11.88
CA LEU A 230 5.03 14.24 -11.70
C LEU A 230 4.09 14.21 -12.90
N ALA A 231 4.60 14.06 -14.13
CA ALA A 231 3.77 13.87 -15.32
C ALA A 231 2.93 12.57 -15.24
N ARG A 232 3.51 11.48 -14.74
CA ARG A 232 2.77 10.22 -14.50
C ARG A 232 1.66 10.41 -13.44
N LEU A 233 2.01 11.06 -12.34
CA LEU A 233 1.04 11.37 -11.28
C LEU A 233 -0.09 12.25 -11.82
N ASP A 234 0.23 13.31 -12.55
CA ASP A 234 -0.76 14.22 -13.13
C ASP A 234 -1.73 13.47 -14.06
N ALA A 235 -1.21 12.58 -14.91
CA ALA A 235 -2.04 11.77 -15.81
C ALA A 235 -2.96 10.80 -15.04
N LEU A 236 -2.50 10.20 -13.93
CA LEU A 236 -3.33 9.34 -13.08
C LEU A 236 -4.42 10.14 -12.35
N LEU A 237 -4.12 11.37 -11.93
CA LEU A 237 -5.08 12.26 -11.29
C LEU A 237 -6.18 12.80 -12.22
N GLU A 238 -6.10 12.58 -13.52
CA GLU A 238 -7.21 12.80 -14.46
C GLU A 238 -8.23 11.65 -14.42
N VAL A 239 -7.85 10.50 -13.87
CA VAL A 239 -8.68 9.29 -13.76
C VAL A 239 -9.21 9.06 -12.36
N PHE A 240 -8.39 9.36 -11.35
CA PHE A 240 -8.72 9.15 -9.94
C PHE A 240 -8.97 10.48 -9.21
N PRO A 241 -9.91 10.51 -8.23
CA PRO A 241 -10.19 11.71 -7.46
C PRO A 241 -8.96 12.18 -6.65
N ARG A 242 -8.58 13.44 -6.80
CA ARG A 242 -7.42 14.06 -6.10
C ARG A 242 -7.58 14.07 -4.59
N GLU A 243 -8.80 14.28 -4.11
CA GLU A 243 -9.13 14.44 -2.70
C GLU A 243 -8.92 13.17 -1.87
N SER A 244 -9.00 12.00 -2.53
CA SER A 244 -8.77 10.70 -1.92
C SER A 244 -7.42 10.08 -2.28
N ALA A 245 -6.70 10.68 -3.25
CA ALA A 245 -5.41 10.16 -3.68
C ALA A 245 -4.38 10.17 -2.54
N GLN A 246 -3.58 9.12 -2.49
CA GLN A 246 -2.49 8.92 -1.55
C GLN A 246 -1.17 8.79 -2.30
N VAL A 247 -0.10 9.23 -1.66
CA VAL A 247 1.27 8.90 -2.09
C VAL A 247 1.91 8.04 -1.01
N LEU A 248 2.48 6.93 -1.43
CA LEU A 248 3.30 6.03 -0.63
C LEU A 248 4.76 6.21 -1.03
N GLU A 249 5.57 6.74 -0.14
CA GLU A 249 6.99 7.00 -0.35
C GLU A 249 7.89 6.03 0.45
N TYR A 250 9.20 6.19 0.30
CA TYR A 250 10.21 5.31 0.86
C TYR A 250 11.25 6.08 1.69
N TRP A 251 10.87 7.25 2.21
CA TRP A 251 11.80 8.17 2.88
C TRP A 251 12.41 7.59 4.16
N LEU A 252 11.69 6.70 4.85
CA LEU A 252 12.09 6.11 6.12
C LEU A 252 12.29 4.60 6.02
N ASP A 253 12.38 4.04 4.83
CA ASP A 253 12.50 2.59 4.60
C ASP A 253 13.92 2.08 4.80
N GLU A 254 14.27 1.73 6.04
CA GLU A 254 15.57 1.16 6.35
C GLU A 254 15.86 -0.09 5.50
N SER A 255 14.84 -0.93 5.29
CA SER A 255 15.02 -2.17 4.53
C SER A 255 15.44 -1.93 3.08
N LEU A 256 14.97 -0.84 2.46
CA LEU A 256 15.41 -0.42 1.14
C LEU A 256 16.88 0.01 1.15
N PHE A 257 17.29 0.79 2.15
CA PHE A 257 18.66 1.31 2.24
C PHE A 257 19.68 0.23 2.55
N SER A 258 19.31 -0.78 3.36
CA SER A 258 20.15 -1.96 3.62
C SER A 258 20.10 -3.00 2.50
N GLY A 259 19.24 -2.81 1.49
CA GLY A 259 18.99 -3.80 0.42
C GLY A 259 18.38 -5.08 0.94
N TRP A 260 17.48 -4.96 1.93
CA TRP A 260 16.78 -6.06 2.62
C TRP A 260 17.71 -7.08 3.27
N LYS A 261 18.86 -6.61 3.75
CA LYS A 261 19.92 -7.44 4.35
C LYS A 261 20.42 -6.83 5.65
N LYS A 262 20.99 -7.68 6.52
CA LYS A 262 21.80 -7.22 7.66
C LYS A 262 23.25 -6.96 7.21
N PRO A 263 23.97 -6.03 7.82
CA PRO A 263 23.57 -5.21 8.97
C PRO A 263 22.57 -4.11 8.59
N LEU A 264 21.88 -3.55 9.59
CA LEU A 264 21.04 -2.35 9.42
C LEU A 264 21.89 -1.16 8.96
N VAL A 265 21.24 -0.23 8.24
CA VAL A 265 21.88 1.01 7.75
C VAL A 265 21.14 2.21 8.34
N LYS A 266 21.87 3.19 8.85
CA LYS A 266 21.26 4.43 9.31
C LYS A 266 20.57 5.14 8.13
N ILE A 267 19.29 5.47 8.29
CA ILE A 267 18.49 6.15 7.25
C ILE A 267 19.20 7.43 6.80
N PRO A 268 19.49 7.60 5.50
CA PRO A 268 20.11 8.82 4.97
C PRO A 268 19.05 9.91 4.81
N TRP A 269 18.57 10.46 5.93
CA TRP A 269 17.49 11.43 5.97
C TRP A 269 17.88 12.76 5.34
N ASP A 270 17.04 13.26 4.43
CA ASP A 270 17.16 14.56 3.80
C ASP A 270 15.84 15.34 3.95
N ALA A 271 15.76 16.16 4.98
CA ALA A 271 14.57 16.94 5.31
C ALA A 271 14.23 17.95 4.21
N ALA A 272 15.23 18.58 3.58
CA ALA A 272 15.01 19.58 2.54
C ALA A 272 14.37 18.96 1.29
N GLN A 273 14.91 17.83 0.82
CA GLN A 273 14.35 17.12 -0.32
C GLN A 273 12.98 16.51 0.00
N THR A 274 12.78 15.99 1.23
CA THR A 274 11.49 15.45 1.64
C THR A 274 10.41 16.54 1.66
N ARG A 275 10.74 17.72 2.20
CA ARG A 275 9.85 18.89 2.14
C ARG A 275 9.50 19.27 0.70
N ALA A 276 10.49 19.34 -0.19
CA ALA A 276 10.26 19.68 -1.60
C ALA A 276 9.34 18.66 -2.29
N ASP A 277 9.51 17.35 -2.04
CA ASP A 277 8.64 16.32 -2.56
C ASP A 277 7.19 16.50 -2.03
N MET A 278 7.03 16.73 -0.74
CA MET A 278 5.71 16.94 -0.12
C MET A 278 5.01 18.18 -0.66
N GLU A 279 5.74 19.27 -0.91
CA GLU A 279 5.21 20.47 -1.56
C GLU A 279 4.75 20.18 -3.00
N ALA A 280 5.51 19.40 -3.76
CA ALA A 280 5.13 19.00 -5.12
C ALA A 280 3.83 18.19 -5.14
N TYR A 281 3.63 17.29 -4.17
CA TYR A 281 2.38 16.54 -4.00
C TYR A 281 1.23 17.44 -3.53
N SER A 282 1.48 18.30 -2.56
CA SER A 282 0.47 19.24 -2.04
C SER A 282 -0.05 20.22 -3.09
N LYS A 283 0.81 20.73 -3.99
CA LYS A 283 0.42 21.55 -5.15
C LYS A 283 -0.59 20.84 -6.06
N ARG A 284 -0.61 19.51 -6.08
CA ARG A 284 -1.56 18.66 -6.82
C ARG A 284 -2.83 18.33 -6.04
N GLY A 285 -2.97 18.87 -4.84
CA GLY A 285 -4.13 18.64 -3.96
C GLY A 285 -4.05 17.34 -3.16
N ILE A 286 -2.93 16.62 -3.21
CA ILE A 286 -2.75 15.39 -2.43
C ILE A 286 -2.54 15.73 -0.96
N ARG A 287 -3.33 15.09 -0.09
CA ARG A 287 -3.33 15.31 1.35
C ARG A 287 -3.02 14.05 2.17
N HIS A 288 -2.93 12.90 1.52
CA HIS A 288 -2.63 11.62 2.14
C HIS A 288 -1.22 11.19 1.74
N LEU A 289 -0.31 11.22 2.71
CA LEU A 289 1.09 10.86 2.52
C LEU A 289 1.46 9.79 3.53
N THR A 290 1.95 8.68 3.05
CA THR A 290 2.57 7.62 3.85
C THR A 290 3.98 7.36 3.37
N THR A 291 4.81 6.77 4.21
CA THR A 291 6.14 6.30 3.84
C THR A 291 6.42 4.97 4.52
N PHE A 292 7.07 4.07 3.83
CA PHE A 292 7.65 2.91 4.49
C PHE A 292 8.62 3.35 5.58
N ALA A 293 8.56 2.63 6.72
CA ALA A 293 9.47 2.74 7.86
C ALA A 293 9.81 1.33 8.38
N VAL A 294 9.94 0.37 7.46
CA VAL A 294 10.27 -1.02 7.74
C VAL A 294 11.66 -1.09 8.38
N SER A 295 11.81 -1.94 9.36
CA SER A 295 13.02 -2.11 10.20
C SER A 295 13.35 -0.93 11.13
N VAL A 296 12.57 0.14 11.15
CA VAL A 296 12.68 1.17 12.20
C VAL A 296 11.97 0.65 13.44
N ASN A 297 12.72 0.05 14.34
CA ASN A 297 12.23 -0.67 15.51
C ASN A 297 13.26 -0.67 16.66
N GLY A 298 13.07 -1.49 17.69
CA GLY A 298 14.00 -1.57 18.82
C GLY A 298 15.43 -1.96 18.44
N ASP A 299 15.62 -2.82 17.42
CA ASP A 299 16.95 -3.18 16.94
C ASP A 299 17.63 -1.99 16.25
N TYR A 300 16.88 -1.19 15.49
CA TYR A 300 17.38 0.02 14.84
C TYR A 300 17.84 1.05 15.88
N VAL A 301 17.04 1.26 16.92
CA VAL A 301 17.39 2.17 18.03
C VAL A 301 18.60 1.66 18.81
N LYS A 302 18.68 0.36 19.04
CA LYS A 302 19.84 -0.27 19.73
C LYS A 302 21.13 -0.07 18.94
N GLU A 303 21.07 -0.13 17.61
CA GLU A 303 22.25 0.02 16.73
C GLU A 303 22.69 1.47 16.59
N PHE A 304 21.73 2.42 16.42
CA PHE A 304 22.03 3.80 16.04
C PHE A 304 21.70 4.85 17.12
N GLY A 305 21.15 4.45 18.26
CA GLY A 305 20.72 5.34 19.35
C GLY A 305 19.39 6.02 19.11
N GLU A 306 18.82 6.62 20.17
CA GLU A 306 17.51 7.31 20.13
C GLU A 306 17.50 8.49 19.15
N ASP A 307 18.62 9.18 18.94
CA ASP A 307 18.73 10.29 17.99
C ASP A 307 18.48 9.86 16.55
N SER A 308 18.57 8.57 16.25
CA SER A 308 18.27 8.03 14.93
C SER A 308 16.78 8.15 14.56
N LEU A 309 15.90 8.34 15.54
CA LEU A 309 14.47 8.55 15.35
C LEU A 309 14.08 10.01 15.02
N GLU A 310 15.03 10.94 15.02
CA GLU A 310 14.75 12.34 14.70
C GLU A 310 14.20 12.48 13.27
N CYS A 311 14.61 11.62 12.33
CA CYS A 311 14.03 11.60 10.98
C CYS A 311 12.52 11.31 10.98
N VAL A 312 12.02 10.44 11.87
CA VAL A 312 10.58 10.17 12.02
C VAL A 312 9.85 11.42 12.57
N LYS A 313 10.45 12.06 13.58
CA LYS A 313 9.89 13.29 14.19
C LYS A 313 9.89 14.44 13.20
N GLU A 314 10.95 14.61 12.43
CA GLU A 314 11.02 15.64 11.39
C GLU A 314 9.98 15.39 10.30
N TYR A 315 9.84 14.14 9.82
CA TYR A 315 8.79 13.79 8.86
C TYR A 315 7.39 14.17 9.34
N GLY A 316 7.09 13.92 10.61
CA GLY A 316 5.79 14.27 11.18
C GLY A 316 5.54 15.78 11.29
N ARG A 317 6.61 16.61 11.46
CA ARG A 317 6.52 18.07 11.55
C ARG A 317 6.48 18.78 10.20
N LEU A 318 6.93 18.11 9.12
CA LEU A 318 6.87 18.66 7.76
C LEU A 318 5.44 18.71 7.23
#